data_c8aacf29560d083a93c895cf3d79969a
#
_entry.id   c8aacf29560d083a93c895cf3d79969a
#
_cell.length_a   1.000
_cell.length_b   1.000
_cell.length_c   1.000
_cell.angle_alpha   90.00
_cell.angle_beta   90.00
_cell.angle_gamma   90.00
#
_symmetry.space_group_name_H-M   'P 1'
#
loop_
_entity.id
_entity.type
_entity.pdbx_description
1 polymer ?
#
loop_
_entity_poly.entity_id
_entity_poly.type
_entity_poly.pdbx_seq_one_letter_code
_entity_poly.pdbx_strand_id
1 'polypeptide(L)'
;MPVYSMTGYASVQSSAPTAEGSTDSAASQTVRFGLEIRSVNSRFLDLSFRLPDELRHTEPALREHIVHHIKRGKVEVRAVYHSNQDTELADPAIGTIQKLLSLQNKIQSWLPSARDLSVSDVIKLASHEKSGTGLNEADLMPLATQAVKALKDARAREGARLAEMLQERIGQLSTLAEQAAPLLPLLVEQQRQRFLDRWNEAMALSEGAVSSDVAKDRALTEATAFAIRIDVAEELTRLASHLDEISRLLKKGGDIGKRLDFLIQELHREANTLGSKSAALELTKISVDMKVLIEQMREQVQNIE
;
A
#
# COMPACT_ATOMS: atom_id res chain seq x y z
N MET A 1 -3.20 -5.74 -17.50
CA MET A 1 -2.60 -4.50 -16.97
C MET A 1 -1.77 -4.88 -15.73
N PRO A 2 -0.72 -4.15 -15.34
CA PRO A 2 -0.02 -4.47 -14.09
C PRO A 2 -0.92 -4.18 -12.88
N VAL A 3 -0.68 -4.90 -11.79
CA VAL A 3 -1.20 -4.59 -10.47
C VAL A 3 -0.29 -3.53 -9.87
N TYR A 4 -0.84 -2.48 -9.30
CA TYR A 4 -0.08 -1.41 -8.68
C TYR A 4 -0.21 -1.45 -7.16
N SER A 5 0.94 -1.27 -6.46
CA SER A 5 0.92 -0.95 -5.04
C SER A 5 0.58 0.52 -4.83
N MET A 6 -0.09 0.85 -3.73
CA MET A 6 -0.31 2.26 -3.32
C MET A 6 0.96 2.88 -2.73
N THR A 7 1.93 2.07 -2.30
CA THR A 7 3.20 2.52 -1.76
C THR A 7 4.27 2.59 -2.84
N GLY A 8 5.14 3.59 -2.76
CA GLY A 8 6.25 3.73 -3.69
C GLY A 8 7.12 4.94 -3.36
N TYR A 9 8.34 4.89 -3.87
CA TYR A 9 9.31 5.97 -3.77
C TYR A 9 10.06 6.12 -5.08
N ALA A 10 10.28 7.35 -5.49
CA ALA A 10 11.12 7.69 -6.62
C ALA A 10 11.94 8.94 -6.31
N SER A 11 13.19 8.96 -6.76
CA SER A 11 14.07 10.11 -6.71
C SER A 11 14.74 10.25 -8.06
N VAL A 12 14.68 11.45 -8.61
CA VAL A 12 15.30 11.80 -9.89
C VAL A 12 16.13 13.07 -9.70
N GLN A 13 17.31 13.09 -10.27
CA GLN A 13 18.21 14.25 -10.21
C GLN A 13 18.45 14.80 -11.61
N SER A 14 18.46 16.13 -11.74
CA SER A 14 18.92 16.80 -12.93
C SER A 14 20.45 16.85 -12.90
N SER A 15 21.10 16.39 -13.97
CA SER A 15 22.46 16.83 -14.29
C SER A 15 22.30 18.14 -15.06
N ALA A 16 22.65 19.28 -14.44
CA ALA A 16 22.68 20.54 -15.17
C ALA A 16 23.60 20.40 -16.41
N PRO A 17 23.14 20.80 -17.61
CA PRO A 17 24.05 20.85 -18.76
C PRO A 17 25.17 21.85 -18.46
N THR A 18 26.41 21.40 -18.50
CA THR A 18 27.55 22.27 -18.65
C THR A 18 27.32 23.06 -19.91
N ALA A 19 27.17 24.39 -19.80
CA ALA A 19 27.20 25.27 -20.97
C ALA A 19 28.55 25.05 -21.65
N GLU A 20 28.56 24.35 -22.77
CA GLU A 20 29.71 24.27 -23.67
C GLU A 20 29.99 25.66 -24.18
N GLY A 21 31.06 26.30 -23.74
CA GLY A 21 31.53 27.51 -24.36
C GLY A 21 32.19 28.57 -23.49
N SER A 22 32.89 28.23 -22.41
CA SER A 22 33.84 29.18 -21.82
C SER A 22 35.06 28.45 -21.28
N THR A 23 36.16 28.58 -22.07
CA THR A 23 37.52 28.24 -21.64
C THR A 23 37.97 29.28 -20.61
N ASP A 24 37.55 29.10 -19.36
CA ASP A 24 38.27 29.67 -18.22
C ASP A 24 38.00 28.78 -16.99
N SER A 25 39.09 28.32 -16.42
CA SER A 25 39.20 27.41 -15.30
C SER A 25 38.75 28.03 -13.98
N ALA A 26 37.43 28.12 -13.78
CA ALA A 26 36.84 28.25 -12.46
C ALA A 26 35.80 27.14 -12.35
N ALA A 27 35.97 26.24 -11.37
CA ALA A 27 35.11 25.10 -11.16
C ALA A 27 33.63 25.48 -11.24
N SER A 28 32.99 25.14 -12.35
CA SER A 28 31.56 25.33 -12.54
C SER A 28 30.82 24.54 -11.48
N GLN A 29 30.29 25.20 -10.47
CA GLN A 29 29.46 24.62 -9.44
C GLN A 29 28.16 24.11 -10.09
N THR A 30 28.14 22.83 -10.42
CA THR A 30 26.93 22.18 -10.90
C THR A 30 25.99 21.96 -9.71
N VAL A 31 25.04 22.86 -9.54
CA VAL A 31 23.92 22.61 -8.59
C VAL A 31 23.07 21.50 -9.17
N ARG A 32 23.07 20.36 -8.50
CA ARG A 32 22.17 19.25 -8.86
C ARG A 32 20.85 19.46 -8.16
N PHE A 33 19.80 19.49 -8.95
CA PHE A 33 18.43 19.55 -8.44
C PHE A 33 17.82 18.16 -8.46
N GLY A 34 17.21 17.75 -7.35
CA GLY A 34 16.51 16.48 -7.21
C GLY A 34 15.03 16.68 -6.94
N LEU A 35 14.21 15.82 -7.50
CA LEU A 35 12.80 15.69 -7.19
C LEU A 35 12.53 14.30 -6.60
N GLU A 36 12.02 14.26 -5.39
CA GLU A 36 11.61 13.05 -4.70
C GLU A 36 10.10 13.00 -4.63
N ILE A 37 9.52 11.83 -4.93
CA ILE A 37 8.09 11.57 -4.77
C ILE A 37 7.93 10.32 -3.93
N ARG A 38 7.19 10.45 -2.83
CA ARG A 38 6.82 9.35 -1.95
C ARG A 38 5.32 9.18 -1.96
N SER A 39 4.86 7.94 -2.16
CA SER A 39 3.45 7.56 -2.08
C SER A 39 3.24 6.57 -0.94
N VAL A 40 2.20 6.77 -0.14
CA VAL A 40 1.75 5.82 0.89
C VAL A 40 0.25 5.58 0.74
N ASN A 41 -0.22 4.46 1.30
CA ASN A 41 -1.63 4.11 1.24
C ASN A 41 -2.51 5.20 1.85
N SER A 42 -3.55 5.61 1.11
CA SER A 42 -4.64 6.47 1.59
C SER A 42 -5.90 6.23 0.77
N ARG A 43 -7.06 6.42 1.43
CA ARG A 43 -8.37 6.24 0.79
C ARG A 43 -8.60 7.22 -0.36
N PHE A 44 -8.12 8.45 -0.23
CA PHE A 44 -8.23 9.54 -1.21
C PHE A 44 -6.86 9.98 -1.65
N LEU A 45 -6.79 10.71 -2.79
CA LEU A 45 -5.57 11.38 -3.19
C LEU A 45 -5.36 12.61 -2.30
N ASP A 46 -4.24 12.61 -1.56
CA ASP A 46 -3.77 13.72 -0.75
C ASP A 46 -2.36 14.11 -1.23
N LEU A 47 -2.20 15.34 -1.71
CA LEU A 47 -0.95 15.84 -2.26
C LEU A 47 -0.36 16.90 -1.33
N SER A 48 0.85 16.66 -0.86
CA SER A 48 1.64 17.61 -0.11
C SER A 48 2.94 17.93 -0.83
N PHE A 49 3.33 19.21 -0.83
CA PHE A 49 4.53 19.70 -1.52
C PHE A 49 5.48 20.33 -0.50
N ARG A 50 6.75 19.96 -0.59
CA ARG A 50 7.86 20.59 0.13
C ARG A 50 8.83 21.16 -0.88
N LEU A 51 8.51 22.34 -1.34
CA LEU A 51 9.28 23.06 -2.33
C LEU A 51 10.00 24.24 -1.65
N PRO A 52 11.25 24.56 -2.06
CA PRO A 52 11.88 25.83 -1.74
C PRO A 52 11.02 27.01 -2.20
N ASP A 53 11.18 28.17 -1.56
CA ASP A 53 10.35 29.35 -1.83
C ASP A 53 10.41 29.80 -3.30
N GLU A 54 11.55 29.64 -3.93
CA GLU A 54 11.80 29.99 -5.33
C GLU A 54 10.94 29.15 -6.29
N LEU A 55 10.59 27.91 -5.89
CA LEU A 55 9.84 26.96 -6.72
C LEU A 55 8.36 26.87 -6.36
N ARG A 56 7.87 27.61 -5.37
CA ARG A 56 6.46 27.59 -4.97
C ARG A 56 5.50 27.96 -6.10
N HIS A 57 5.91 28.83 -6.99
CA HIS A 57 5.09 29.21 -8.14
C HIS A 57 4.81 28.06 -9.10
N THR A 58 5.61 26.99 -9.08
CA THR A 58 5.46 25.79 -9.93
C THR A 58 4.52 24.75 -9.34
N GLU A 59 4.13 24.89 -8.07
CA GLU A 59 3.26 23.91 -7.39
C GLU A 59 1.96 23.61 -8.15
N PRO A 60 1.21 24.59 -8.70
CA PRO A 60 -0.03 24.30 -9.43
C PRO A 60 0.19 23.38 -10.63
N ALA A 61 1.23 23.63 -11.42
CA ALA A 61 1.56 22.81 -12.59
C ALA A 61 1.99 21.39 -12.20
N LEU A 62 2.82 21.26 -11.15
CA LEU A 62 3.20 19.94 -10.58
C LEU A 62 1.97 19.18 -10.07
N ARG A 63 1.06 19.85 -9.38
CA ARG A 63 -0.16 19.28 -8.86
C ARG A 63 -1.03 18.73 -9.98
N GLU A 64 -1.28 19.50 -11.01
CA GLU A 64 -2.05 19.07 -12.17
C GLU A 64 -1.42 17.85 -12.84
N HIS A 65 -0.11 17.88 -13.07
CA HIS A 65 0.62 16.77 -13.66
C HIS A 65 0.50 15.48 -12.83
N ILE A 66 0.64 15.56 -11.52
CA ILE A 66 0.56 14.39 -10.63
C ILE A 66 -0.87 13.84 -10.55
N VAL A 67 -1.89 14.70 -10.42
CA VAL A 67 -3.32 14.29 -10.38
C VAL A 67 -3.74 13.57 -11.66
N HIS A 68 -3.18 13.96 -12.81
CA HIS A 68 -3.45 13.27 -14.07
C HIS A 68 -2.96 11.80 -14.04
N HIS A 69 -1.87 11.53 -13.35
CA HIS A 69 -1.19 10.24 -13.36
C HIS A 69 -1.47 9.33 -12.16
N ILE A 70 -1.80 9.91 -11.01
CA ILE A 70 -2.04 9.19 -9.73
C ILE A 70 -3.43 9.54 -9.25
N LYS A 71 -4.27 8.52 -9.04
CA LYS A 71 -5.68 8.71 -8.68
C LYS A 71 -5.92 8.56 -7.18
N ARG A 72 -5.03 7.90 -6.44
CA ARG A 72 -5.22 7.53 -5.05
C ARG A 72 -3.88 7.46 -4.30
N GLY A 73 -3.94 7.66 -2.97
CA GLY A 73 -2.77 7.61 -2.08
C GLY A 73 -2.40 8.97 -1.52
N LYS A 74 -1.66 8.98 -0.43
CA LYS A 74 -1.02 10.19 0.09
C LYS A 74 0.34 10.32 -0.56
N VAL A 75 0.52 11.39 -1.34
CA VAL A 75 1.73 11.64 -2.14
C VAL A 75 2.43 12.88 -1.61
N GLU A 76 3.65 12.72 -1.18
CA GLU A 76 4.55 13.82 -0.80
C GLU A 76 5.58 14.05 -1.90
N VAL A 77 5.67 15.29 -2.36
CA VAL A 77 6.64 15.72 -3.37
C VAL A 77 7.63 16.66 -2.70
N ARG A 78 8.91 16.32 -2.76
CA ARG A 78 9.99 17.12 -2.19
C ARG A 78 10.98 17.51 -3.28
N ALA A 79 11.28 18.78 -3.38
CA ALA A 79 12.38 19.28 -4.17
C ALA A 79 13.63 19.44 -3.28
N VAL A 80 14.76 18.90 -3.72
CA VAL A 80 16.03 18.93 -2.97
C VAL A 80 17.12 19.52 -3.85
N TYR A 81 17.79 20.52 -3.32
CA TYR A 81 19.04 21.01 -3.91
C TYR A 81 20.21 20.18 -3.36
N HIS A 82 20.91 19.50 -4.24
CA HIS A 82 22.20 18.91 -3.93
C HIS A 82 23.30 19.88 -4.34
N SER A 83 23.75 20.69 -3.41
CA SER A 83 25.01 21.42 -3.58
C SER A 83 26.15 20.42 -3.39
N ASN A 84 27.03 20.26 -4.38
CA ASN A 84 28.30 19.54 -4.21
C ASN A 84 29.27 20.37 -3.35
N GLN A 85 28.79 20.96 -2.29
CA GLN A 85 29.69 21.47 -1.27
C GLN A 85 30.03 20.29 -0.34
N ASP A 86 31.07 19.54 -0.68
CA ASP A 86 31.94 19.01 0.34
C ASP A 86 32.22 20.16 1.32
N THR A 87 32.14 19.87 2.58
CA THR A 87 32.18 20.68 3.80
C THR A 87 33.26 21.77 3.89
N GLU A 88 33.82 22.25 2.81
CA GLU A 88 34.67 23.42 2.79
C GLU A 88 33.81 24.69 2.75
N LEU A 89 33.93 25.51 3.79
CA LEU A 89 33.38 26.84 3.84
C LEU A 89 33.85 27.58 2.58
N ALA A 90 33.02 27.60 1.55
CA ALA A 90 33.35 28.30 0.30
C ALA A 90 33.54 29.78 0.64
N ASP A 91 34.72 30.33 0.32
CA ASP A 91 35.01 31.74 0.51
C ASP A 91 33.98 32.61 -0.23
N PRO A 92 33.33 33.55 0.48
CA PRO A 92 32.42 34.49 -0.18
C PRO A 92 33.13 35.28 -1.27
N ALA A 93 32.47 35.47 -2.39
CA ALA A 93 33.04 36.33 -3.47
C ALA A 93 33.32 37.71 -2.92
N ILE A 94 34.49 38.28 -3.29
CA ILE A 94 34.91 39.61 -2.85
C ILE A 94 33.84 40.67 -3.12
N GLY A 95 33.16 40.60 -4.28
CA GLY A 95 32.06 41.48 -4.64
C GLY A 95 30.85 41.40 -3.68
N THR A 96 30.50 40.20 -3.18
CA THR A 96 29.46 40.01 -2.18
C THR A 96 29.85 40.63 -0.84
N ILE A 97 31.11 40.44 -0.42
CA ILE A 97 31.64 41.05 0.83
C ILE A 97 31.58 42.60 0.73
N GLN A 98 31.98 43.17 -0.41
CA GLN A 98 31.95 44.62 -0.64
C GLN A 98 30.49 45.15 -0.58
N LYS A 99 29.52 44.45 -1.20
CA LYS A 99 28.10 44.81 -1.12
C LYS A 99 27.60 44.81 0.32
N LEU A 100 27.90 43.74 1.10
CA LEU A 100 27.50 43.62 2.49
C LEU A 100 28.10 44.72 3.37
N LEU A 101 29.38 45.06 3.20
CA LEU A 101 30.04 46.17 3.88
C LEU A 101 29.40 47.52 3.54
N SER A 102 29.12 47.76 2.25
CA SER A 102 28.42 48.96 1.82
C SER A 102 27.02 49.09 2.44
N LEU A 103 26.27 47.95 2.51
CA LEU A 103 24.97 47.91 3.13
C LEU A 103 25.06 48.15 4.65
N GLN A 104 26.02 47.54 5.35
CA GLN A 104 26.29 47.78 6.77
C GLN A 104 26.53 49.25 7.06
N ASN A 105 27.45 49.88 6.33
CA ASN A 105 27.75 51.31 6.50
C ASN A 105 26.53 52.19 6.27
N LYS A 106 25.70 51.86 5.27
CA LYS A 106 24.46 52.56 5.00
C LYS A 106 23.44 52.42 6.12
N ILE A 107 23.26 51.21 6.68
CA ILE A 107 22.39 50.96 7.81
C ILE A 107 22.87 51.71 9.06
N GLN A 108 24.18 51.69 9.36
CA GLN A 108 24.77 52.39 10.50
C GLN A 108 24.66 53.92 10.38
N SER A 109 24.65 54.47 9.17
CA SER A 109 24.38 55.91 8.99
C SER A 109 22.97 56.31 9.40
N TRP A 110 21.99 55.38 9.32
CA TRP A 110 20.60 55.62 9.73
C TRP A 110 20.33 55.15 11.16
N LEU A 111 21.04 54.08 11.61
CA LEU A 111 20.88 53.51 12.92
C LEU A 111 22.29 53.31 13.55
N PRO A 112 22.86 54.35 14.23
CA PRO A 112 24.23 54.29 14.74
C PRO A 112 24.47 53.19 15.78
N SER A 113 23.42 52.64 16.41
CA SER A 113 23.50 51.54 17.37
C SER A 113 23.48 50.14 16.72
N ALA A 114 23.40 50.05 15.39
CA ALA A 114 23.43 48.76 14.69
C ALA A 114 24.81 48.09 14.89
N ARG A 115 24.79 46.80 15.19
CA ARG A 115 26.02 46.01 15.37
C ARG A 115 26.64 45.68 13.99
N ASP A 116 27.94 45.50 13.99
CA ASP A 116 28.68 45.02 12.82
C ASP A 116 28.27 43.58 12.47
N LEU A 117 28.32 43.27 11.17
CA LEU A 117 28.10 41.92 10.67
C LEU A 117 29.22 41.00 11.20
N SER A 118 28.82 39.88 11.81
CA SER A 118 29.78 38.84 12.19
C SER A 118 30.19 38.02 10.95
N VAL A 119 31.31 37.31 11.04
CA VAL A 119 31.77 36.41 9.98
C VAL A 119 30.68 35.38 9.64
N SER A 120 29.96 34.89 10.65
CA SER A 120 28.86 33.95 10.44
C SER A 120 27.68 34.55 9.68
N ASP A 121 27.39 35.84 9.90
CA ASP A 121 26.31 36.54 9.17
C ASP A 121 26.72 36.76 7.72
N VAL A 122 27.98 37.15 7.48
CA VAL A 122 28.51 37.31 6.10
C VAL A 122 28.44 35.98 5.34
N ILE A 123 28.87 34.87 5.94
CA ILE A 123 28.80 33.55 5.31
C ILE A 123 27.35 33.16 5.00
N LYS A 124 26.44 33.36 5.94
CA LYS A 124 25.00 33.03 5.75
C LYS A 124 24.40 33.88 4.63
N LEU A 125 24.62 35.18 4.64
CA LEU A 125 24.07 36.09 3.62
C LEU A 125 24.67 35.81 2.24
N ALA A 126 25.99 35.54 2.16
CA ALA A 126 26.65 35.21 0.91
C ALA A 126 26.17 33.83 0.34
N SER A 127 25.86 32.86 1.17
CA SER A 127 25.30 31.59 0.72
C SER A 127 23.86 31.74 0.18
N HIS A 128 23.08 32.68 0.74
CA HIS A 128 21.75 32.98 0.21
C HIS A 128 21.79 33.67 -1.17
N GLU A 129 22.74 34.54 -1.43
CA GLU A 129 22.87 35.20 -2.74
C GLU A 129 23.23 34.20 -3.86
N LYS A 130 23.96 33.12 -3.54
CA LYS A 130 24.26 32.02 -4.47
C LYS A 130 23.07 31.05 -4.71
N SER A 131 22.06 31.07 -3.87
CA SER A 131 20.87 30.17 -3.99
C SER A 131 19.88 30.63 -5.08
N GLY A 132 20.11 31.79 -5.69
CA GLY A 132 19.35 32.29 -6.86
C GLY A 132 19.70 31.52 -8.14
N THR A 133 19.67 30.20 -8.12
CA THR A 133 19.77 29.37 -9.32
C THR A 133 18.48 29.53 -10.11
N GLY A 134 18.57 30.11 -11.32
CA GLY A 134 17.46 30.32 -12.22
C GLY A 134 16.86 29.04 -12.78
N LEU A 135 16.43 28.14 -11.88
CA LEU A 135 15.63 26.99 -12.27
C LEU A 135 14.23 27.46 -12.65
N ASN A 136 13.91 27.30 -13.91
CA ASN A 136 12.63 27.64 -14.48
C ASN A 136 11.68 26.44 -14.44
N GLU A 137 10.39 26.71 -14.52
CA GLU A 137 9.34 25.69 -14.69
C GLU A 137 9.66 24.71 -15.83
N ALA A 138 10.30 25.21 -16.91
CA ALA A 138 10.74 24.43 -18.06
C ALA A 138 11.74 23.30 -17.68
N ASP A 139 12.56 23.49 -16.66
CA ASP A 139 13.53 22.48 -16.20
C ASP A 139 12.90 21.48 -15.23
N LEU A 140 11.90 21.92 -14.47
CA LEU A 140 11.23 21.11 -13.44
C LEU A 140 10.24 20.10 -14.03
N MET A 141 9.49 20.46 -15.06
CA MET A 141 8.45 19.59 -15.63
C MET A 141 8.98 18.29 -16.25
N PRO A 142 10.11 18.27 -16.98
CA PRO A 142 10.74 17.03 -17.43
C PRO A 142 11.14 16.11 -16.26
N LEU A 143 11.68 16.68 -15.17
CA LEU A 143 12.03 15.93 -13.96
C LEU A 143 10.78 15.37 -13.27
N ALA A 144 9.72 16.15 -13.16
CA ALA A 144 8.45 15.70 -12.61
C ALA A 144 7.89 14.52 -13.41
N THR A 145 7.96 14.59 -14.74
CA THR A 145 7.54 13.49 -15.63
C THR A 145 8.36 12.22 -15.40
N GLN A 146 9.68 12.37 -15.30
CA GLN A 146 10.58 11.24 -15.01
C GLN A 146 10.32 10.66 -13.60
N ALA A 147 10.13 11.52 -12.59
CA ALA A 147 9.87 11.08 -11.23
C ALA A 147 8.52 10.36 -11.10
N VAL A 148 7.47 10.85 -11.76
CA VAL A 148 6.16 10.17 -11.81
C VAL A 148 6.26 8.83 -12.53
N LYS A 149 7.02 8.75 -13.64
CA LYS A 149 7.26 7.48 -14.33
C LYS A 149 8.00 6.50 -13.44
N ALA A 150 9.09 6.92 -12.81
CA ALA A 150 9.88 6.10 -11.89
C ALA A 150 9.03 5.61 -10.69
N LEU A 151 8.14 6.46 -10.16
CA LEU A 151 7.19 6.08 -9.11
C LEU A 151 6.21 5.02 -9.61
N LYS A 152 5.63 5.17 -10.80
CA LYS A 152 4.74 4.17 -11.40
C LYS A 152 5.44 2.83 -11.58
N ASP A 153 6.68 2.84 -12.06
CA ASP A 153 7.48 1.64 -12.25
C ASP A 153 7.80 0.96 -10.89
N ALA A 154 8.10 1.74 -9.86
CA ALA A 154 8.31 1.23 -8.51
C ALA A 154 7.02 0.59 -7.95
N ARG A 155 5.88 1.26 -8.10
CA ARG A 155 4.56 0.75 -7.67
C ARG A 155 4.14 -0.50 -8.45
N ALA A 156 4.49 -0.60 -9.74
CA ALA A 156 4.23 -1.79 -10.54
C ALA A 156 5.08 -2.99 -10.09
N ARG A 157 6.37 -2.78 -9.80
CA ARG A 157 7.24 -3.85 -9.27
C ARG A 157 6.76 -4.36 -7.92
N GLU A 158 6.38 -3.45 -7.02
CA GLU A 158 5.84 -3.82 -5.71
C GLU A 158 4.48 -4.51 -5.83
N GLY A 159 3.60 -4.02 -6.70
CA GLY A 159 2.32 -4.65 -7.00
C GLY A 159 2.45 -6.06 -7.56
N ALA A 160 3.46 -6.32 -8.39
CA ALA A 160 3.75 -7.67 -8.90
C ALA A 160 4.14 -8.63 -7.75
N ARG A 161 4.99 -8.17 -6.81
CA ARG A 161 5.34 -8.97 -5.61
C ARG A 161 4.13 -9.29 -4.74
N LEU A 162 3.26 -8.29 -4.52
CA LEU A 162 2.03 -8.50 -3.77
C LEU A 162 1.11 -9.51 -4.47
N ALA A 163 1.00 -9.45 -5.80
CA ALA A 163 0.22 -10.39 -6.59
C ALA A 163 0.78 -11.84 -6.50
N GLU A 164 2.10 -12.01 -6.53
CA GLU A 164 2.75 -13.31 -6.33
C GLU A 164 2.46 -13.88 -4.93
N MET A 165 2.60 -13.07 -3.89
CA MET A 165 2.29 -13.47 -2.51
C MET A 165 0.82 -13.87 -2.35
N LEU A 166 -0.11 -13.11 -2.93
CA LEU A 166 -1.52 -13.47 -2.90
C LEU A 166 -1.80 -14.77 -3.67
N GLN A 167 -1.15 -14.99 -4.81
CA GLN A 167 -1.30 -16.21 -5.59
C GLN A 167 -0.79 -17.45 -4.81
N GLU A 168 0.29 -17.30 -4.04
CA GLU A 168 0.78 -18.34 -3.14
C GLU A 168 -0.24 -18.69 -2.06
N ARG A 169 -0.85 -17.67 -1.42
CA ARG A 169 -1.89 -17.86 -0.39
C ARG A 169 -3.15 -18.51 -0.97
N ILE A 170 -3.53 -18.17 -2.19
CA ILE A 170 -4.63 -18.83 -2.92
C ILE A 170 -4.33 -20.34 -3.05
N GLY A 171 -3.12 -20.71 -3.46
CA GLY A 171 -2.72 -22.11 -3.56
C GLY A 171 -2.80 -22.85 -2.22
N GLN A 172 -2.34 -22.23 -1.14
CA GLN A 172 -2.41 -22.79 0.21
C GLN A 172 -3.88 -22.97 0.68
N LEU A 173 -4.75 -22.00 0.43
CA LEU A 173 -6.18 -22.09 0.73
C LEU A 173 -6.88 -23.18 -0.07
N SER A 174 -6.54 -23.32 -1.35
CA SER A 174 -7.07 -24.41 -2.19
C SER A 174 -6.67 -25.79 -1.63
N THR A 175 -5.42 -25.95 -1.21
CA THR A 175 -4.95 -27.19 -0.58
C THR A 175 -5.71 -27.49 0.71
N LEU A 176 -5.98 -26.49 1.55
CA LEU A 176 -6.78 -26.67 2.77
C LEU A 176 -8.24 -27.04 2.45
N ALA A 177 -8.82 -26.47 1.39
CA ALA A 177 -10.15 -26.82 0.93
C ALA A 177 -10.21 -28.27 0.42
N GLU A 178 -9.20 -28.74 -0.31
CA GLU A 178 -9.06 -30.13 -0.74
C GLU A 178 -8.90 -31.11 0.43
N GLN A 179 -8.21 -30.72 1.50
CA GLN A 179 -8.09 -31.50 2.73
C GLN A 179 -9.41 -31.56 3.51
N ALA A 180 -10.22 -30.50 3.47
CA ALA A 180 -11.51 -30.47 4.14
C ALA A 180 -12.57 -31.34 3.44
N ALA A 181 -12.55 -31.42 2.12
CA ALA A 181 -13.58 -32.12 1.33
C ALA A 181 -13.82 -33.57 1.75
N PRO A 182 -12.82 -34.46 1.96
CA PRO A 182 -13.04 -35.84 2.35
C PRO A 182 -13.54 -36.01 3.80
N LEU A 183 -13.41 -34.99 4.64
CA LEU A 183 -13.90 -35.05 6.03
C LEU A 183 -15.42 -34.83 6.11
N LEU A 184 -16.04 -34.22 5.11
CA LEU A 184 -17.46 -33.89 5.13
C LEU A 184 -18.38 -35.09 5.20
N PRO A 185 -18.24 -36.15 4.38
CA PRO A 185 -19.09 -37.33 4.48
C PRO A 185 -18.99 -38.00 5.85
N LEU A 186 -17.78 -38.06 6.41
CA LEU A 186 -17.54 -38.65 7.74
C LEU A 186 -18.24 -37.85 8.83
N LEU A 187 -18.22 -36.53 8.74
CA LEU A 187 -18.91 -35.64 9.68
C LEU A 187 -20.44 -35.81 9.64
N VAL A 188 -20.99 -35.81 8.42
CA VAL A 188 -22.42 -36.02 8.23
C VAL A 188 -22.85 -37.33 8.87
N GLU A 189 -22.11 -38.43 8.66
CA GLU A 189 -22.43 -39.72 9.22
C GLU A 189 -22.26 -39.75 10.75
N GLN A 190 -21.21 -39.17 11.30
CA GLN A 190 -21.04 -39.05 12.76
C GLN A 190 -22.15 -38.25 13.42
N GLN A 191 -22.59 -37.13 12.80
CA GLN A 191 -23.69 -36.34 13.34
C GLN A 191 -25.03 -37.09 13.25
N ARG A 192 -25.26 -37.81 12.15
CA ARG A 192 -26.41 -38.68 12.01
C ARG A 192 -26.45 -39.72 13.11
N GLN A 193 -25.32 -40.40 13.38
CA GLN A 193 -25.23 -41.41 14.39
C GLN A 193 -25.45 -40.82 15.79
N ARG A 194 -24.82 -39.74 16.15
CA ARG A 194 -25.01 -39.03 17.44
C ARG A 194 -26.47 -38.61 17.66
N PHE A 195 -27.15 -38.21 16.61
CA PHE A 195 -28.56 -37.86 16.71
C PHE A 195 -29.39 -39.10 17.00
N LEU A 196 -29.15 -40.19 16.28
CA LEU A 196 -29.85 -41.46 16.50
C LEU A 196 -29.62 -42.02 17.89
N ASP A 197 -28.39 -41.96 18.41
CA ASP A 197 -28.05 -42.42 19.77
C ASP A 197 -28.82 -41.61 20.82
N ARG A 198 -28.82 -40.29 20.75
CA ARG A 198 -29.60 -39.43 21.65
C ARG A 198 -31.09 -39.63 21.53
N TRP A 199 -31.57 -39.87 20.33
CA TRP A 199 -32.98 -40.18 20.10
C TRP A 199 -33.34 -41.51 20.79
N ASN A 200 -32.56 -42.55 20.63
CA ASN A 200 -32.78 -43.86 21.24
C ASN A 200 -32.75 -43.78 22.78
N GLU A 201 -31.80 -42.98 23.33
CA GLU A 201 -31.75 -42.72 24.78
C GLU A 201 -33.04 -42.02 25.27
N ALA A 202 -33.50 -41.00 24.55
CA ALA A 202 -34.71 -40.27 24.92
C ALA A 202 -35.97 -41.16 24.82
N MET A 203 -36.03 -42.03 23.82
CA MET A 203 -37.15 -42.98 23.66
C MET A 203 -37.12 -44.09 24.70
N ALA A 204 -35.94 -44.53 25.15
CA ALA A 204 -35.82 -45.50 26.22
C ALA A 204 -36.30 -44.97 27.59
N LEU A 205 -36.22 -43.64 27.79
CA LEU A 205 -36.69 -42.96 28.99
C LEU A 205 -38.22 -42.67 28.98
N SER A 206 -38.86 -42.70 27.80
CA SER A 206 -40.30 -42.46 27.65
C SER A 206 -41.04 -43.79 27.59
N GLU A 207 -41.43 -44.36 28.76
CA GLU A 207 -42.24 -45.57 28.84
C GLU A 207 -43.56 -45.42 28.07
N GLY A 208 -43.66 -46.02 26.88
CA GLY A 208 -44.91 -46.61 26.41
C GLY A 208 -45.89 -45.76 25.61
N ALA A 209 -45.58 -44.55 25.10
CA ALA A 209 -46.63 -43.69 24.54
C ALA A 209 -46.65 -43.49 22.99
N VAL A 210 -45.69 -44.00 22.23
CA VAL A 210 -45.65 -43.81 20.75
C VAL A 210 -45.24 -45.10 20.06
N SER A 211 -45.92 -45.47 18.93
CA SER A 211 -45.50 -46.62 18.14
C SER A 211 -44.08 -46.44 17.64
N SER A 212 -43.20 -47.41 17.94
CA SER A 212 -41.74 -47.38 17.70
C SER A 212 -41.37 -47.02 16.26
N ASP A 213 -42.18 -47.39 15.26
CA ASP A 213 -41.83 -47.20 13.84
C ASP A 213 -42.09 -45.77 13.35
N VAL A 214 -43.20 -45.14 13.77
CA VAL A 214 -43.47 -43.72 13.43
C VAL A 214 -42.46 -42.77 14.07
N ALA A 215 -42.03 -43.10 15.30
CA ALA A 215 -41.02 -42.32 15.99
C ALA A 215 -39.63 -42.46 15.34
N LYS A 216 -39.26 -43.65 14.85
CA LYS A 216 -38.01 -43.88 14.11
C LYS A 216 -38.00 -43.18 12.78
N ASP A 217 -39.07 -43.21 11.99
CA ASP A 217 -39.19 -42.53 10.72
C ASP A 217 -39.07 -41.00 10.87
N ARG A 218 -39.66 -40.43 11.91
CA ARG A 218 -39.57 -39.03 12.24
C ARG A 218 -38.15 -38.64 12.68
N ALA A 219 -37.50 -39.46 13.50
CA ALA A 219 -36.10 -39.27 13.90
C ALA A 219 -35.15 -39.34 12.72
N LEU A 220 -35.34 -40.30 11.82
CA LEU A 220 -34.54 -40.43 10.61
C LEU A 220 -34.72 -39.22 9.68
N THR A 221 -35.96 -38.72 9.53
CA THR A 221 -36.28 -37.55 8.75
C THR A 221 -35.62 -36.28 9.34
N GLU A 222 -35.70 -36.11 10.67
CA GLU A 222 -35.04 -34.96 11.33
C GLU A 222 -33.51 -35.08 11.34
N ALA A 223 -32.95 -36.29 11.52
CA ALA A 223 -31.50 -36.54 11.41
C ALA A 223 -31.00 -36.21 10.00
N THR A 224 -31.77 -36.60 8.97
CA THR A 224 -31.44 -36.27 7.57
C THR A 224 -31.57 -34.78 7.30
N ALA A 225 -32.63 -34.13 7.78
CA ALA A 225 -32.81 -32.68 7.67
C ALA A 225 -31.72 -31.88 8.41
N PHE A 226 -31.25 -32.39 9.56
CA PHE A 226 -30.14 -31.81 10.31
C PHE A 226 -28.80 -31.97 9.58
N ALA A 227 -28.56 -33.15 8.99
CA ALA A 227 -27.37 -33.40 8.17
C ALA A 227 -27.31 -32.51 6.92
N ILE A 228 -28.45 -32.25 6.29
CA ILE A 228 -28.58 -31.34 5.15
C ILE A 228 -28.31 -29.86 5.55
N ARG A 229 -28.67 -29.45 6.76
CA ARG A 229 -28.37 -28.11 7.28
C ARG A 229 -26.87 -27.86 7.51
N ILE A 230 -26.06 -28.91 7.57
CA ILE A 230 -24.59 -28.85 7.62
C ILE A 230 -24.04 -28.95 6.17
N ASP A 231 -24.59 -28.16 5.26
CA ASP A 231 -24.03 -28.13 3.91
C ASP A 231 -22.73 -27.32 3.87
N VAL A 232 -21.70 -27.93 4.42
CA VAL A 232 -20.33 -27.39 4.38
C VAL A 232 -19.75 -27.51 2.98
N ALA A 233 -20.31 -28.34 2.11
CA ALA A 233 -19.90 -28.50 0.73
C ALA A 233 -20.20 -27.23 -0.07
N GLU A 234 -21.29 -26.53 0.24
CA GLU A 234 -21.61 -25.26 -0.39
C GLU A 234 -20.57 -24.18 -0.05
N GLU A 235 -20.17 -24.07 1.22
CA GLU A 235 -19.13 -23.12 1.65
C GLU A 235 -17.78 -23.40 0.98
N LEU A 236 -17.37 -24.66 0.83
CA LEU A 236 -16.14 -25.00 0.11
C LEU A 236 -16.25 -24.65 -1.38
N THR A 237 -17.40 -24.86 -2.01
CA THR A 237 -17.63 -24.52 -3.40
C THR A 237 -17.59 -22.98 -3.61
N ARG A 238 -18.20 -22.22 -2.70
CA ARG A 238 -18.14 -20.75 -2.72
C ARG A 238 -16.73 -20.24 -2.50
N LEU A 239 -16.02 -20.80 -1.53
CA LEU A 239 -14.62 -20.50 -1.24
C LEU A 239 -13.75 -20.72 -2.48
N ALA A 240 -13.86 -21.86 -3.16
CA ALA A 240 -13.15 -22.14 -4.41
C ALA A 240 -13.49 -21.11 -5.51
N SER A 241 -14.77 -20.78 -5.67
CA SER A 241 -15.22 -19.78 -6.66
C SER A 241 -14.63 -18.39 -6.37
N HIS A 242 -14.53 -17.98 -5.11
CA HIS A 242 -13.92 -16.72 -4.72
C HIS A 242 -12.41 -16.71 -4.95
N LEU A 243 -11.71 -17.82 -4.68
CA LEU A 243 -10.28 -17.96 -4.95
C LEU A 243 -9.97 -17.85 -6.44
N ASP A 244 -10.78 -18.49 -7.30
CA ASP A 244 -10.66 -18.40 -8.74
C ASP A 244 -10.88 -16.96 -9.25
N GLU A 245 -11.89 -16.26 -8.72
CA GLU A 245 -12.16 -14.87 -9.09
C GLU A 245 -11.02 -13.94 -8.66
N ILE A 246 -10.44 -14.12 -7.45
CA ILE A 246 -9.27 -13.37 -7.01
C ILE A 246 -8.09 -13.63 -7.96
N SER A 247 -7.81 -14.90 -8.30
CA SER A 247 -6.74 -15.27 -9.23
C SER A 247 -6.93 -14.62 -10.61
N ARG A 248 -8.18 -14.58 -11.10
CA ARG A 248 -8.54 -13.93 -12.36
C ARG A 248 -8.31 -12.41 -12.31
N LEU A 249 -8.69 -11.75 -11.22
CA LEU A 249 -8.47 -10.31 -11.02
C LEU A 249 -6.98 -9.96 -10.97
N LEU A 250 -6.16 -10.74 -10.25
CA LEU A 250 -4.72 -10.55 -10.17
C LEU A 250 -4.06 -10.65 -11.57
N LYS A 251 -4.51 -11.60 -12.41
CA LYS A 251 -4.03 -11.73 -13.80
C LYS A 251 -4.47 -10.57 -14.69
N LYS A 252 -5.68 -10.04 -14.49
CA LYS A 252 -6.23 -8.91 -15.25
C LYS A 252 -5.53 -7.61 -14.88
N GLY A 253 -5.25 -7.39 -13.59
CA GLY A 253 -4.68 -6.14 -13.05
C GLY A 253 -5.61 -4.93 -13.21
N GLY A 254 -5.04 -3.73 -13.01
CA GLY A 254 -5.78 -2.46 -13.00
C GLY A 254 -6.32 -2.12 -11.62
N ASP A 255 -7.36 -1.29 -11.54
CA ASP A 255 -8.03 -0.90 -10.27
C ASP A 255 -8.86 -2.08 -9.74
N ILE A 256 -8.23 -2.96 -8.99
CA ILE A 256 -8.82 -4.19 -8.46
C ILE A 256 -8.93 -4.22 -6.93
N GLY A 257 -8.29 -3.30 -6.23
CA GLY A 257 -8.15 -3.33 -4.77
C GLY A 257 -9.47 -3.46 -4.03
N LYS A 258 -10.50 -2.67 -4.40
CA LYS A 258 -11.83 -2.75 -3.76
C LYS A 258 -12.51 -4.09 -3.98
N ARG A 259 -12.36 -4.66 -5.18
CA ARG A 259 -12.98 -5.94 -5.51
C ARG A 259 -12.28 -7.09 -4.78
N LEU A 260 -10.95 -7.02 -4.64
CA LEU A 260 -10.18 -7.97 -3.85
C LEU A 260 -10.56 -7.92 -2.36
N ASP A 261 -10.68 -6.72 -1.79
CA ASP A 261 -11.09 -6.56 -0.38
C ASP A 261 -12.46 -7.18 -0.12
N PHE A 262 -13.44 -6.98 -1.02
CA PHE A 262 -14.74 -7.62 -0.93
C PHE A 262 -14.64 -9.16 -0.97
N LEU A 263 -13.89 -9.72 -1.93
CA LEU A 263 -13.75 -11.16 -2.06
C LEU A 263 -13.05 -11.80 -0.86
N ILE A 264 -12.07 -11.11 -0.26
CA ILE A 264 -11.41 -11.57 0.95
C ILE A 264 -12.38 -11.59 2.15
N GLN A 265 -13.28 -10.62 2.26
CA GLN A 265 -14.34 -10.63 3.26
C GLN A 265 -15.28 -11.82 3.08
N GLU A 266 -15.64 -12.17 1.84
CA GLU A 266 -16.44 -13.38 1.56
C GLU A 266 -15.66 -14.65 1.89
N LEU A 267 -14.36 -14.76 1.54
CA LEU A 267 -13.53 -15.88 1.97
C LEU A 267 -13.53 -16.05 3.50
N HIS A 268 -13.40 -14.94 4.23
CA HIS A 268 -13.43 -14.97 5.69
C HIS A 268 -14.79 -15.45 6.22
N ARG A 269 -15.90 -15.06 5.58
CA ARG A 269 -17.24 -15.51 5.91
C ARG A 269 -17.39 -17.01 5.70
N GLU A 270 -16.97 -17.54 4.53
CA GLU A 270 -17.05 -18.97 4.23
C GLU A 270 -16.17 -19.80 5.18
N ALA A 271 -14.96 -19.36 5.48
CA ALA A 271 -14.09 -20.00 6.47
C ALA A 271 -14.70 -20.00 7.89
N ASN A 272 -15.37 -18.92 8.30
CA ASN A 272 -16.07 -18.86 9.59
C ASN A 272 -17.25 -19.84 9.64
N THR A 273 -18.04 -19.90 8.57
CA THR A 273 -19.19 -20.80 8.49
C THR A 273 -18.73 -22.25 8.52
N LEU A 274 -17.65 -22.59 7.81
CA LEU A 274 -16.98 -23.89 7.85
C LEU A 274 -16.63 -24.27 9.30
N GLY A 275 -15.96 -23.38 10.04
CA GLY A 275 -15.55 -23.64 11.43
C GLY A 275 -16.72 -23.75 12.42
N SER A 276 -17.76 -22.93 12.27
CA SER A 276 -18.91 -22.91 13.18
C SER A 276 -19.86 -24.09 12.98
N LYS A 277 -19.98 -24.61 11.76
CA LYS A 277 -20.79 -25.79 11.44
C LYS A 277 -20.08 -27.11 11.73
N SER A 278 -18.78 -27.06 12.03
CA SER A 278 -17.95 -28.25 12.27
C SER A 278 -17.96 -28.66 13.75
N ALA A 279 -18.36 -29.89 14.03
CA ALA A 279 -18.16 -30.53 15.33
C ALA A 279 -16.87 -31.37 15.42
N ALA A 280 -16.09 -31.47 14.31
CA ALA A 280 -14.85 -32.20 14.26
C ALA A 280 -13.65 -31.27 14.46
N LEU A 281 -12.75 -31.69 15.34
CA LEU A 281 -11.52 -30.93 15.67
C LEU A 281 -10.67 -30.66 14.44
N GLU A 282 -10.56 -31.63 13.54
CA GLU A 282 -9.76 -31.50 12.30
C GLU A 282 -10.28 -30.41 11.38
N LEU A 283 -11.59 -30.34 11.15
CA LEU A 283 -12.18 -29.30 10.29
C LEU A 283 -12.11 -27.92 10.96
N THR A 284 -12.24 -27.87 12.28
CA THR A 284 -12.02 -26.63 13.05
C THR A 284 -10.59 -26.13 12.89
N LYS A 285 -9.59 -27.02 12.93
CA LYS A 285 -8.18 -26.66 12.70
C LYS A 285 -7.98 -26.11 11.30
N ILE A 286 -8.49 -26.80 10.27
CA ILE A 286 -8.43 -26.31 8.87
C ILE A 286 -9.06 -24.92 8.75
N SER A 287 -10.23 -24.69 9.35
CA SER A 287 -10.88 -23.37 9.34
C SER A 287 -10.03 -22.30 10.00
N VAL A 288 -9.34 -22.58 11.09
CA VAL A 288 -8.43 -21.65 11.76
C VAL A 288 -7.24 -21.33 10.85
N ASP A 289 -6.62 -22.35 10.24
CA ASP A 289 -5.50 -22.16 9.31
C ASP A 289 -5.92 -21.32 8.08
N MET A 290 -7.11 -21.59 7.53
CA MET A 290 -7.69 -20.77 6.46
C MET A 290 -7.83 -19.28 6.88
N LYS A 291 -8.35 -19.01 8.08
CA LYS A 291 -8.54 -17.64 8.57
C LYS A 291 -7.21 -16.90 8.71
N VAL A 292 -6.16 -17.58 9.17
CA VAL A 292 -4.82 -16.98 9.26
C VAL A 292 -4.33 -16.56 7.88
N LEU A 293 -4.46 -17.41 6.86
CA LEU A 293 -4.07 -17.07 5.49
C LEU A 293 -4.91 -15.93 4.90
N ILE A 294 -6.22 -15.94 5.16
CA ILE A 294 -7.14 -14.91 4.68
C ILE A 294 -6.82 -13.55 5.32
N GLU A 295 -6.48 -13.50 6.61
CA GLU A 295 -6.08 -12.24 7.25
C GLU A 295 -4.75 -11.73 6.71
N GLN A 296 -3.78 -12.61 6.44
CA GLN A 296 -2.55 -12.23 5.74
C GLN A 296 -2.83 -11.64 4.36
N MET A 297 -3.75 -12.24 3.59
CA MET A 297 -4.18 -11.69 2.29
C MET A 297 -4.82 -10.32 2.46
N ARG A 298 -5.67 -10.14 3.47
CA ARG A 298 -6.35 -8.88 3.76
C ARG A 298 -5.39 -7.73 4.01
N GLU A 299 -4.34 -7.95 4.81
CA GLU A 299 -3.29 -6.97 5.06
C GLU A 299 -2.59 -6.55 3.76
N GLN A 300 -2.29 -7.51 2.87
CA GLN A 300 -1.61 -7.22 1.61
C GLN A 300 -2.50 -6.46 0.62
N VAL A 301 -3.78 -6.83 0.53
CA VAL A 301 -4.74 -6.18 -0.39
C VAL A 301 -4.98 -4.72 -0.03
N GLN A 302 -4.84 -4.32 1.24
CA GLN A 302 -4.92 -2.91 1.63
C GLN A 302 -3.91 -2.02 0.90
N ASN A 303 -2.81 -2.59 0.41
CA ASN A 303 -1.78 -1.87 -0.32
C ASN A 303 -1.94 -1.95 -1.86
N ILE A 304 -2.97 -2.61 -2.37
CA ILE A 304 -3.27 -2.73 -3.82
C ILE A 304 -4.27 -1.66 -4.26
N GLU A 305 -3.94 -1.00 -5.37
CA GLU A 305 -4.83 -0.03 -6.01
C GLU A 305 -5.91 -0.71 -6.85
#